data_b348f217092c0823f582e438e378050e
#
_entry.id   b348f217092c0823f582e438e378050e
#
_cell.length_a   1.000
_cell.length_b   1.000
_cell.length_c   1.000
_cell.angle_alpha   90.00
_cell.angle_beta   90.00
_cell.angle_gamma   90.00
#
_symmetry.space_group_name_H-M   'P 1'
#
loop_
_entity.id
_entity.type
_entity.pdbx_description
1 polymer ?
#
loop_
_entity_poly.entity_id
_entity_poly.type
_entity_poly.pdbx_seq_one_letter_code
_entity_poly.pdbx_strand_id
1 'polypeptide(L)'
;MENTNEKTAGQKLQEELTWKFPSVALEAPERVKEAYDFCEPYKAFLSEAKTERECVAKAEAMLKEAGYTEFDPKASYQPGDKVYFNNRGKAIIASTFGTAPLDEGVRLNAAHIDAPRLDLKPTPVYEKNDIAYFKTHYYGGIRKYQWATIPLSLHGVIYKKNGDAVIVNIGEDPTDPVFYISDLLPHLSARQNQRSLAEGIKGEELNILIGSIPYPEKGLKDPVKLKVLQILNEKYGIVEADFYRAELEIVAAGPARDVGFDRSLIASAAHDDRVCAYPALRAELDTLHPTYTTVTILTDKEEIGSVGNTGLHSDYVRHYLEYLAENAGVSYKDMLQHAL
;
A
#
# COMPACT_ATOMS: atom_id res chain seq x y z
N MET A 1 -46.56 -9.22 -40.44
CA MET A 1 -46.90 -9.72 -39.07
C MET A 1 -46.07 -8.88 -38.12
N GLU A 2 -46.63 -7.83 -37.56
CA GLU A 2 -46.01 -7.03 -36.52
C GLU A 2 -46.00 -7.85 -35.22
N ASN A 3 -44.82 -8.21 -34.82
CA ASN A 3 -44.62 -8.91 -33.54
C ASN A 3 -44.63 -7.85 -32.41
N THR A 4 -45.84 -7.44 -31.99
CA THR A 4 -46.01 -6.64 -30.78
C THR A 4 -45.70 -7.51 -29.59
N ASN A 5 -44.45 -7.44 -29.14
CA ASN A 5 -43.98 -8.10 -27.92
C ASN A 5 -44.57 -7.37 -26.70
N GLU A 6 -45.90 -7.45 -26.47
CA GLU A 6 -46.49 -6.94 -25.24
C GLU A 6 -46.02 -7.77 -24.06
N LYS A 7 -45.41 -7.09 -23.08
CA LYS A 7 -44.92 -7.71 -21.84
C LYS A 7 -46.10 -8.36 -21.11
N THR A 8 -45.92 -9.57 -20.63
CA THR A 8 -46.88 -10.25 -19.79
C THR A 8 -47.11 -9.50 -18.46
N ALA A 9 -48.24 -9.78 -17.79
CA ALA A 9 -48.50 -9.15 -16.49
C ALA A 9 -47.40 -9.43 -15.45
N GLY A 10 -46.81 -10.63 -15.48
CA GLY A 10 -45.69 -10.99 -14.62
C GLY A 10 -44.41 -10.20 -14.94
N GLN A 11 -44.13 -9.96 -16.23
CA GLN A 11 -42.96 -9.13 -16.63
C GLN A 11 -43.14 -7.69 -16.21
N LYS A 12 -44.34 -7.12 -16.31
CA LYS A 12 -44.63 -5.75 -15.84
C LYS A 12 -44.50 -5.67 -14.32
N LEU A 13 -45.02 -6.63 -13.59
CA LEU A 13 -44.91 -6.70 -12.14
C LEU A 13 -43.45 -6.88 -11.68
N GLN A 14 -42.66 -7.68 -12.39
CA GLN A 14 -41.23 -7.83 -12.11
C GLN A 14 -40.47 -6.53 -12.33
N GLU A 15 -40.75 -5.78 -13.39
CA GLU A 15 -40.14 -4.47 -13.63
C GLU A 15 -40.49 -3.43 -12.58
N GLU A 16 -41.71 -3.48 -12.06
CA GLU A 16 -42.20 -2.59 -11.01
C GLU A 16 -41.59 -2.91 -9.64
N LEU A 17 -41.42 -4.18 -9.31
CA LEU A 17 -41.05 -4.62 -7.97
C LEU A 17 -39.57 -4.93 -7.83
N THR A 18 -38.81 -5.11 -8.92
CA THR A 18 -37.37 -5.45 -8.85
C THR A 18 -36.48 -4.30 -9.23
N TRP A 19 -35.43 -4.10 -8.43
CA TRP A 19 -34.37 -3.17 -8.77
C TRP A 19 -33.49 -3.77 -9.87
N LYS A 20 -33.26 -3.01 -10.94
CA LYS A 20 -32.29 -3.35 -11.98
C LYS A 20 -31.06 -2.47 -11.82
N PHE A 21 -29.91 -3.09 -11.65
CA PHE A 21 -28.63 -2.36 -11.73
C PHE A 21 -28.33 -2.06 -13.21
N PRO A 22 -28.33 -0.80 -13.60
CA PRO A 22 -27.97 -0.46 -14.97
C PRO A 22 -26.50 -0.80 -15.23
N SER A 23 -26.21 -1.29 -16.44
CA SER A 23 -24.83 -1.43 -16.88
C SER A 23 -24.31 -0.08 -17.35
N VAL A 24 -23.45 0.58 -16.56
CA VAL A 24 -22.86 1.85 -16.95
C VAL A 24 -22.14 1.77 -18.30
N ALA A 25 -21.50 0.64 -18.59
CA ALA A 25 -20.84 0.42 -19.88
C ALA A 25 -21.81 0.42 -21.08
N LEU A 26 -23.09 0.07 -20.88
CA LEU A 26 -24.10 0.08 -21.93
C LEU A 26 -24.89 1.39 -21.97
N GLU A 27 -25.15 2.01 -20.82
CA GLU A 27 -25.98 3.22 -20.72
C GLU A 27 -25.21 4.52 -20.88
N ALA A 28 -23.92 4.51 -20.53
CA ALA A 28 -23.02 5.67 -20.61
C ALA A 28 -21.62 5.24 -21.10
N PRO A 29 -21.49 4.79 -22.35
CA PRO A 29 -20.22 4.26 -22.86
C PRO A 29 -19.06 5.27 -22.86
N GLU A 30 -19.35 6.57 -22.88
CA GLU A 30 -18.35 7.64 -22.73
C GLU A 30 -17.63 7.55 -21.37
N ARG A 31 -18.32 7.14 -20.31
CA ARG A 31 -17.74 6.98 -18.98
C ARG A 31 -16.76 5.80 -18.88
N VAL A 32 -16.86 4.85 -19.79
CA VAL A 32 -15.88 3.75 -19.90
C VAL A 32 -14.51 4.32 -20.25
N LYS A 33 -14.45 5.26 -21.21
CA LYS A 33 -13.19 5.93 -21.55
C LYS A 33 -12.64 6.73 -20.37
N GLU A 34 -13.47 7.49 -19.68
CA GLU A 34 -13.07 8.25 -18.49
C GLU A 34 -12.49 7.32 -17.41
N ALA A 35 -13.08 6.13 -17.21
CA ALA A 35 -12.58 5.13 -16.27
C ALA A 35 -11.19 4.60 -16.68
N TYR A 36 -10.96 4.32 -17.96
CA TYR A 36 -9.62 3.94 -18.44
C TYR A 36 -8.61 5.07 -18.22
N ASP A 37 -8.96 6.30 -18.59
CA ASP A 37 -8.09 7.47 -18.41
C ASP A 37 -7.74 7.70 -16.91
N PHE A 38 -8.69 7.47 -16.01
CA PHE A 38 -8.45 7.54 -14.55
C PHE A 38 -7.56 6.40 -14.05
N CYS A 39 -7.67 5.21 -14.64
CA CYS A 39 -6.92 4.03 -14.20
C CYS A 39 -5.45 4.04 -14.64
N GLU A 40 -5.05 4.79 -15.68
CA GLU A 40 -3.64 4.84 -16.09
C GLU A 40 -2.72 5.41 -14.99
N PRO A 41 -2.98 6.60 -14.42
CA PRO A 41 -2.18 7.09 -13.31
C PRO A 41 -2.35 6.25 -12.03
N TYR A 42 -3.48 5.57 -11.83
CA TYR A 42 -3.63 4.61 -10.74
C TYR A 42 -2.69 3.41 -10.88
N LYS A 43 -2.54 2.83 -12.08
CA LYS A 43 -1.57 1.76 -12.34
C LYS A 43 -0.13 2.23 -12.08
N ALA A 44 0.20 3.46 -12.46
CA ALA A 44 1.51 4.04 -12.17
C ALA A 44 1.73 4.16 -10.64
N PHE A 45 0.73 4.66 -9.91
CA PHE A 45 0.77 4.75 -8.44
C PHE A 45 1.00 3.37 -7.81
N LEU A 46 0.23 2.34 -8.20
CA LEU A 46 0.39 0.97 -7.70
C LEU A 46 1.77 0.38 -7.99
N SER A 47 2.35 0.72 -9.14
CA SER A 47 3.66 0.21 -9.55
C SER A 47 4.81 0.84 -8.76
N GLU A 48 4.70 2.13 -8.43
CA GLU A 48 5.74 2.90 -7.74
C GLU A 48 5.63 2.85 -6.22
N ALA A 49 4.43 2.63 -5.69
CA ALA A 49 4.11 2.67 -4.27
C ALA A 49 3.80 1.27 -3.72
N LYS A 50 4.82 0.43 -3.59
CA LYS A 50 4.69 -0.96 -3.13
C LYS A 50 4.49 -1.08 -1.62
N THR A 51 5.07 -0.17 -0.86
CA THR A 51 5.01 -0.12 0.61
C THR A 51 4.26 1.12 1.08
N GLU A 52 3.86 1.17 2.36
CA GLU A 52 3.21 2.35 2.93
C GLU A 52 4.13 3.59 2.89
N ARG A 53 5.46 3.40 3.04
CA ARG A 53 6.43 4.49 2.92
C ARG A 53 6.49 5.07 1.51
N GLU A 54 6.47 4.22 0.51
CA GLU A 54 6.44 4.64 -0.89
C GLU A 54 5.11 5.30 -1.24
N CYS A 55 3.98 4.80 -0.68
CA CYS A 55 2.68 5.46 -0.81
C CYS A 55 2.70 6.88 -0.25
N VAL A 56 3.24 7.08 0.97
CA VAL A 56 3.35 8.41 1.57
C VAL A 56 4.26 9.31 0.76
N ALA A 57 5.42 8.83 0.33
CA ALA A 57 6.35 9.61 -0.49
C ALA A 57 5.71 10.04 -1.82
N LYS A 58 4.97 9.14 -2.48
CA LYS A 58 4.26 9.46 -3.72
C LYS A 58 3.10 10.43 -3.50
N ALA A 59 2.29 10.21 -2.46
CA ALA A 59 1.20 11.11 -2.09
C ALA A 59 1.72 12.52 -1.75
N GLU A 60 2.79 12.61 -0.97
CA GLU A 60 3.41 13.89 -0.62
C GLU A 60 3.94 14.63 -1.86
N ALA A 61 4.56 13.91 -2.80
CA ALA A 61 5.00 14.51 -4.06
C ALA A 61 3.83 15.07 -4.87
N MET A 62 2.74 14.31 -4.99
CA MET A 62 1.50 14.76 -5.70
C MET A 62 0.87 15.96 -5.01
N LEU A 63 0.82 15.98 -3.67
CA LEU A 63 0.29 17.09 -2.88
C LEU A 63 1.14 18.35 -3.08
N LYS A 64 2.47 18.25 -3.01
CA LYS A 64 3.39 19.38 -3.26
C LYS A 64 3.24 19.96 -4.66
N GLU A 65 3.12 19.10 -5.67
CA GLU A 65 2.88 19.52 -7.06
C GLU A 65 1.53 20.29 -7.20
N ALA A 66 0.51 19.90 -6.42
CA ALA A 66 -0.79 20.58 -6.37
C ALA A 66 -0.82 21.82 -5.44
N GLY A 67 0.34 22.23 -4.90
CA GLY A 67 0.47 23.45 -4.10
C GLY A 67 0.19 23.29 -2.61
N TYR A 68 0.13 22.06 -2.09
CA TYR A 68 0.03 21.84 -0.65
C TYR A 68 1.35 22.15 0.04
N THR A 69 1.28 22.76 1.22
CA THR A 69 2.42 23.05 2.10
C THR A 69 2.35 22.18 3.37
N GLU A 70 3.47 22.02 4.04
CA GLU A 70 3.48 21.30 5.31
C GLU A 70 2.65 22.03 6.37
N PHE A 71 1.86 21.26 7.11
CA PHE A 71 0.99 21.81 8.16
C PHE A 71 1.80 22.38 9.33
N ASP A 72 1.57 23.65 9.64
CA ASP A 72 2.09 24.30 10.84
C ASP A 72 0.96 24.43 11.88
N PRO A 73 1.03 23.77 13.05
CA PRO A 73 0.01 23.84 14.09
C PRO A 73 -0.16 25.24 14.71
N LYS A 74 0.72 26.19 14.40
CA LYS A 74 0.65 27.58 14.89
C LYS A 74 0.16 28.58 13.85
N ALA A 75 -0.02 28.14 12.62
CA ALA A 75 -0.49 29.00 11.53
C ALA A 75 -2.01 29.15 11.56
N SER A 76 -2.51 30.30 11.12
CA SER A 76 -3.93 30.51 10.80
C SER A 76 -4.14 30.30 9.32
N TYR A 77 -5.15 29.53 8.97
CA TYR A 77 -5.45 29.17 7.59
C TYR A 77 -6.71 29.88 7.07
N GLN A 78 -6.74 30.16 5.79
CA GLN A 78 -7.83 30.83 5.10
C GLN A 78 -8.50 29.89 4.08
N PRO A 79 -9.74 30.16 3.67
CA PRO A 79 -10.37 29.38 2.60
C PRO A 79 -9.50 29.30 1.36
N GLY A 80 -9.28 28.09 0.86
CA GLY A 80 -8.42 27.78 -0.27
C GLY A 80 -6.98 27.39 0.07
N ASP A 81 -6.55 27.58 1.34
CA ASP A 81 -5.26 27.06 1.79
C ASP A 81 -5.23 25.52 1.74
N LYS A 82 -4.06 25.00 1.38
CA LYS A 82 -3.84 23.57 1.19
C LYS A 82 -2.65 23.12 2.02
N VAL A 83 -2.87 22.14 2.89
CA VAL A 83 -1.82 21.64 3.78
C VAL A 83 -1.78 20.13 3.83
N TYR A 84 -0.62 19.58 4.15
CA TYR A 84 -0.46 18.17 4.49
C TYR A 84 0.36 17.99 5.76
N PHE A 85 0.09 16.89 6.46
CA PHE A 85 0.84 16.45 7.64
C PHE A 85 1.37 15.04 7.40
N ASN A 86 2.71 14.90 7.31
CA ASN A 86 3.38 13.62 7.14
C ASN A 86 3.72 13.04 8.52
N ASN A 87 3.07 11.94 8.90
CA ASN A 87 3.34 11.22 10.14
C ASN A 87 4.40 10.14 9.92
N ARG A 88 5.67 10.50 10.13
CA ARG A 88 6.84 9.59 10.13
C ARG A 88 7.10 8.87 8.80
N GLY A 89 6.60 9.39 7.69
CA GLY A 89 6.71 8.77 6.37
C GLY A 89 5.89 7.49 6.22
N LYS A 90 4.89 7.26 7.09
CA LYS A 90 4.07 6.03 7.09
C LYS A 90 2.56 6.30 7.09
N ALA A 91 2.15 7.52 7.39
CA ALA A 91 0.78 7.99 7.23
C ALA A 91 0.81 9.45 6.82
N ILE A 92 -0.21 9.93 6.12
CA ILE A 92 -0.29 11.31 5.67
C ILE A 92 -1.73 11.81 5.76
N ILE A 93 -1.90 13.07 6.19
CA ILE A 93 -3.18 13.78 6.17
C ILE A 93 -3.04 14.95 5.22
N ALA A 94 -4.05 15.18 4.38
CA ALA A 94 -4.13 16.34 3.52
C ALA A 94 -5.44 17.09 3.79
N SER A 95 -5.42 18.42 3.71
CA SER A 95 -6.60 19.24 3.92
C SER A 95 -6.62 20.44 2.97
N THR A 96 -7.80 20.72 2.42
CA THR A 96 -8.12 21.95 1.68
C THR A 96 -9.16 22.72 2.47
N PHE A 97 -8.82 23.95 2.89
CA PHE A 97 -9.70 24.76 3.73
C PHE A 97 -10.89 25.29 2.94
N GLY A 98 -12.09 25.09 3.50
CA GLY A 98 -13.36 25.53 2.95
C GLY A 98 -13.74 26.96 3.34
N THR A 99 -14.82 27.44 2.75
CA THR A 99 -15.40 28.77 3.05
C THR A 99 -16.32 28.76 4.27
N ALA A 100 -16.92 27.62 4.63
CA ALA A 100 -17.73 27.47 5.82
C ALA A 100 -16.85 27.41 7.08
N PRO A 101 -17.32 27.93 8.20
CA PRO A 101 -16.66 27.79 9.51
C PRO A 101 -16.48 26.31 9.88
N LEU A 102 -15.40 25.99 10.61
CA LEU A 102 -15.10 24.60 10.98
C LEU A 102 -16.12 23.99 11.97
N ASP A 103 -16.84 24.79 12.72
CA ASP A 103 -17.94 24.35 13.62
C ASP A 103 -19.19 23.91 12.85
N GLU A 104 -19.31 24.24 11.57
CA GLU A 104 -20.30 23.65 10.66
C GLU A 104 -19.88 22.27 10.14
N GLY A 105 -18.70 21.79 10.52
CA GLY A 105 -18.17 20.47 10.23
C GLY A 105 -17.13 20.43 9.12
N VAL A 106 -16.51 19.26 8.97
CA VAL A 106 -15.51 18.93 7.96
C VAL A 106 -15.95 17.72 7.15
N ARG A 107 -15.33 17.50 5.99
CA ARG A 107 -15.53 16.30 5.15
C ARG A 107 -14.32 15.40 5.31
N LEU A 108 -14.52 14.23 5.92
CA LEU A 108 -13.46 13.27 6.23
C LEU A 108 -13.48 12.13 5.22
N ASN A 109 -12.34 11.90 4.59
CA ASN A 109 -12.07 10.67 3.82
C ASN A 109 -10.93 9.92 4.49
N ALA A 110 -11.07 8.61 4.66
CA ALA A 110 -10.02 7.80 5.23
C ALA A 110 -9.87 6.48 4.46
N ALA A 111 -8.62 6.07 4.26
CA ALA A 111 -8.27 4.77 3.70
C ALA A 111 -6.90 4.35 4.25
N HIS A 112 -6.63 3.04 4.26
CA HIS A 112 -5.29 2.58 4.64
C HIS A 112 -4.37 2.39 3.43
N ILE A 113 -3.08 2.42 3.66
CA ILE A 113 -2.04 2.32 2.65
C ILE A 113 -1.04 1.20 2.90
N ASP A 114 -1.07 0.58 4.08
CA ASP A 114 -0.38 -0.67 4.32
C ASP A 114 -1.10 -1.83 3.60
N ALA A 115 -0.37 -2.88 3.35
CA ALA A 115 -0.91 -4.08 2.69
C ALA A 115 -0.17 -5.32 3.22
N PRO A 116 -0.75 -6.52 3.11
CA PRO A 116 -0.09 -7.76 3.51
C PRO A 116 1.23 -7.96 2.76
N ARG A 117 2.26 -8.38 3.48
CA ARG A 117 3.62 -8.55 2.99
C ARG A 117 4.43 -9.51 3.85
N LEU A 118 5.71 -9.68 3.51
CA LEU A 118 6.66 -10.41 4.36
C LEU A 118 7.74 -9.45 4.86
N ASP A 119 7.75 -9.18 6.16
CA ASP A 119 8.81 -8.38 6.78
C ASP A 119 10.05 -9.24 7.04
N LEU A 120 11.25 -8.70 6.82
CA LEU A 120 12.48 -9.38 7.24
C LEU A 120 12.61 -9.36 8.77
N LYS A 121 13.02 -10.50 9.35
CA LYS A 121 13.32 -10.57 10.79
C LYS A 121 14.59 -9.76 11.12
N PRO A 122 14.82 -9.32 12.37
CA PRO A 122 15.98 -8.47 12.75
C PRO A 122 17.34 -9.06 12.42
N THR A 123 17.48 -10.39 12.36
CA THR A 123 18.69 -11.09 11.87
C THR A 123 18.28 -12.02 10.73
N PRO A 124 18.03 -11.48 9.54
CA PRO A 124 17.34 -12.26 8.52
C PRO A 124 18.27 -13.21 7.75
N VAL A 125 19.56 -12.88 7.61
CA VAL A 125 20.48 -13.62 6.75
C VAL A 125 20.98 -14.90 7.42
N TYR A 126 20.70 -16.05 6.81
CA TYR A 126 21.26 -17.33 7.26
C TYR A 126 21.61 -18.20 6.05
N GLU A 127 22.48 -19.17 6.30
CA GLU A 127 22.88 -20.18 5.30
C GLU A 127 22.45 -21.56 5.74
N LYS A 128 21.96 -22.35 4.82
CA LYS A 128 21.64 -23.77 5.03
C LYS A 128 21.80 -24.54 3.74
N ASN A 129 22.54 -25.66 3.78
CA ASN A 129 22.80 -26.51 2.61
C ASN A 129 23.38 -25.72 1.43
N ASP A 130 24.40 -24.89 1.68
CA ASP A 130 25.10 -24.06 0.71
C ASP A 130 24.17 -23.06 -0.05
N ILE A 131 23.08 -22.66 0.57
CA ILE A 131 22.14 -21.65 0.06
C ILE A 131 21.91 -20.62 1.14
N ALA A 132 21.99 -19.34 0.78
CA ALA A 132 21.65 -18.22 1.64
C ALA A 132 20.18 -17.83 1.51
N TYR A 133 19.58 -17.48 2.61
CA TYR A 133 18.17 -17.10 2.73
C TYR A 133 18.00 -15.85 3.57
N PHE A 134 16.91 -15.09 3.30
CA PHE A 134 16.30 -14.21 4.27
C PHE A 134 15.19 -14.93 5.05
N LYS A 135 15.20 -14.77 6.36
CA LYS A 135 14.15 -15.22 7.26
C LYS A 135 13.10 -14.12 7.40
N THR A 136 11.84 -14.48 7.21
CA THR A 136 10.73 -13.53 7.19
C THR A 136 9.73 -13.77 8.30
N HIS A 137 8.87 -12.78 8.49
CA HIS A 137 7.63 -12.84 9.25
C HIS A 137 6.53 -12.21 8.39
N TYR A 138 5.37 -12.86 8.24
CA TYR A 138 4.28 -12.26 7.49
C TYR A 138 3.58 -11.17 8.31
N TYR A 139 3.20 -10.11 7.62
CA TYR A 139 2.45 -8.97 8.12
C TYR A 139 1.04 -9.00 7.54
N GLY A 140 0.01 -8.79 8.40
CA GLY A 140 -1.39 -8.87 7.99
C GLY A 140 -1.87 -10.30 7.69
N GLY A 141 -3.04 -10.41 7.10
CA GLY A 141 -3.67 -11.67 6.74
C GLY A 141 -3.26 -12.17 5.37
N ILE A 142 -2.38 -13.17 5.28
CA ILE A 142 -1.94 -13.75 3.99
C ILE A 142 -2.45 -15.18 3.77
N ARG A 143 -2.65 -15.53 2.52
CA ARG A 143 -2.74 -16.93 2.07
C ARG A 143 -1.34 -17.38 1.65
N LYS A 144 -0.63 -18.04 2.56
CA LYS A 144 0.79 -18.36 2.45
C LYS A 144 1.18 -19.05 1.14
N TYR A 145 0.33 -19.91 0.60
CA TYR A 145 0.58 -20.61 -0.67
C TYR A 145 0.68 -19.68 -1.89
N GLN A 146 0.08 -18.48 -1.84
CA GLN A 146 0.14 -17.51 -2.94
C GLN A 146 1.52 -16.83 -3.06
N TRP A 147 2.35 -16.94 -2.05
CA TRP A 147 3.67 -16.30 -1.99
C TRP A 147 4.80 -17.16 -2.52
N ALA A 148 4.56 -18.47 -2.67
CA ALA A 148 5.53 -19.36 -3.24
C ALA A 148 5.50 -19.30 -4.78
N THR A 149 6.67 -19.49 -5.39
CA THR A 149 6.85 -19.61 -6.86
C THR A 149 6.45 -18.38 -7.69
N ILE A 150 6.36 -17.21 -7.06
CA ILE A 150 6.19 -15.93 -7.74
C ILE A 150 7.43 -15.07 -7.59
N PRO A 151 7.74 -14.18 -8.55
CA PRO A 151 8.81 -13.21 -8.38
C PRO A 151 8.47 -12.22 -7.28
N LEU A 152 9.45 -11.96 -6.41
CA LEU A 152 9.34 -11.06 -5.26
C LEU A 152 10.41 -9.98 -5.37
N SER A 153 10.12 -8.79 -4.83
CA SER A 153 11.03 -7.65 -4.70
C SER A 153 11.25 -7.29 -3.25
N LEU A 154 12.36 -6.62 -2.97
CA LEU A 154 12.76 -6.17 -1.63
C LEU A 154 12.73 -4.64 -1.59
N HIS A 155 11.94 -4.09 -0.69
CA HIS A 155 11.76 -2.66 -0.48
C HIS A 155 12.03 -2.27 0.96
N GLY A 156 12.25 -0.98 1.19
CA GLY A 156 12.28 -0.43 2.53
C GLY A 156 13.46 0.50 2.81
N VAL A 157 13.81 0.63 4.08
CA VAL A 157 14.84 1.54 4.56
C VAL A 157 15.72 0.89 5.62
N ILE A 158 17.01 1.15 5.55
CA ILE A 158 18.00 0.75 6.55
C ILE A 158 18.61 2.01 7.16
N TYR A 159 18.54 2.15 8.47
CA TYR A 159 19.23 3.24 9.20
C TYR A 159 20.60 2.78 9.68
N LYS A 160 21.65 3.36 9.15
CA LYS A 160 23.03 3.09 9.58
C LYS A 160 23.30 3.64 10.99
N LYS A 161 24.39 3.17 11.60
CA LYS A 161 24.79 3.63 12.94
C LYS A 161 25.06 5.15 13.03
N ASN A 162 25.49 5.77 11.94
CA ASN A 162 25.73 7.21 11.86
C ASN A 162 24.44 8.04 11.61
N GLY A 163 23.27 7.40 11.50
CA GLY A 163 22.01 8.06 11.24
C GLY A 163 21.60 8.16 9.76
N ASP A 164 22.47 7.79 8.83
CA ASP A 164 22.14 7.80 7.40
C ASP A 164 21.06 6.78 7.09
N ALA A 165 20.08 7.19 6.29
CA ALA A 165 19.05 6.31 5.74
C ALA A 165 19.48 5.79 4.36
N VAL A 166 19.40 4.49 4.16
CA VAL A 166 19.61 3.82 2.87
C VAL A 166 18.28 3.27 2.40
N ILE A 167 17.77 3.80 1.30
CA ILE A 167 16.57 3.27 0.65
C ILE A 167 16.97 2.03 -0.16
N VAL A 168 16.20 0.97 0.02
CA VAL A 168 16.35 -0.30 -0.69
C VAL A 168 15.15 -0.51 -1.57
N ASN A 169 15.39 -0.72 -2.86
CA ASN A 169 14.41 -1.15 -3.84
C ASN A 169 15.15 -2.06 -4.83
N ILE A 170 14.83 -3.36 -4.81
CA ILE A 170 15.51 -4.38 -5.63
C ILE A 170 14.45 -5.33 -6.18
N GLY A 171 14.39 -5.48 -7.48
CA GLY A 171 13.51 -6.45 -8.16
C GLY A 171 12.39 -5.81 -8.96
N GLU A 172 12.32 -4.47 -9.01
CA GLU A 172 11.37 -3.75 -9.86
C GLU A 172 11.99 -3.32 -11.20
N ASP A 173 13.28 -2.99 -11.23
CA ASP A 173 13.98 -2.75 -12.49
C ASP A 173 14.22 -4.07 -13.23
N PRO A 174 13.99 -4.16 -14.55
CA PRO A 174 14.22 -5.39 -15.32
C PRO A 174 15.66 -5.93 -15.26
N THR A 175 16.64 -5.12 -14.85
CA THR A 175 18.04 -5.50 -14.68
C THR A 175 18.36 -6.00 -13.27
N ASP A 176 17.46 -5.80 -12.31
CA ASP A 176 17.62 -6.29 -10.95
C ASP A 176 17.35 -7.82 -10.87
N PRO A 177 17.97 -8.51 -9.91
CA PRO A 177 17.54 -9.85 -9.55
C PRO A 177 16.17 -9.78 -8.86
N VAL A 178 15.35 -10.80 -9.07
CA VAL A 178 14.14 -11.05 -8.26
C VAL A 178 14.42 -12.11 -7.21
N PHE A 179 13.55 -12.17 -6.22
CA PHE A 179 13.62 -13.14 -5.13
C PHE A 179 12.51 -14.18 -5.25
N TYR A 180 12.66 -15.33 -4.60
CA TYR A 180 11.70 -16.42 -4.65
C TYR A 180 11.58 -17.15 -3.32
N ILE A 181 10.38 -17.67 -3.06
CA ILE A 181 10.15 -18.75 -2.13
C ILE A 181 9.92 -20.02 -2.93
N SER A 182 10.81 -21.00 -2.77
CA SER A 182 10.68 -22.29 -3.47
C SER A 182 9.56 -23.13 -2.85
N ASP A 183 8.91 -23.94 -3.67
CA ASP A 183 7.98 -24.97 -3.23
C ASP A 183 8.45 -26.36 -3.71
N LEU A 184 7.86 -27.41 -3.15
CA LEU A 184 8.20 -28.78 -3.46
C LEU A 184 7.55 -29.21 -4.78
N LEU A 185 8.31 -29.97 -5.57
CA LEU A 185 7.77 -30.68 -6.74
C LEU A 185 6.74 -31.75 -6.31
N PRO A 186 5.77 -32.09 -7.17
CA PRO A 186 4.74 -33.09 -6.86
C PRO A 186 5.31 -34.41 -6.34
N HIS A 187 6.45 -34.85 -6.87
CA HIS A 187 7.13 -36.09 -6.47
C HIS A 187 7.70 -36.05 -5.03
N LEU A 188 7.92 -34.87 -4.47
CA LEU A 188 8.49 -34.67 -3.13
C LEU A 188 7.46 -34.17 -2.12
N SER A 189 6.26 -33.81 -2.55
CA SER A 189 5.25 -33.10 -1.72
C SER A 189 4.29 -34.02 -0.98
N ALA A 190 4.47 -35.35 -0.97
CA ALA A 190 3.52 -36.30 -0.40
C ALA A 190 3.08 -35.94 1.05
N ARG A 191 4.00 -35.50 1.90
CA ARG A 191 3.69 -35.07 3.27
C ARG A 191 3.04 -33.68 3.33
N GLN A 192 3.44 -32.78 2.44
CA GLN A 192 2.88 -31.44 2.34
C GLN A 192 1.43 -31.49 1.85
N ASN A 193 1.12 -32.35 0.90
CA ASN A 193 -0.23 -32.56 0.35
C ASN A 193 -1.25 -33.06 1.40
N GLN A 194 -0.80 -33.60 2.53
CA GLN A 194 -1.66 -34.02 3.64
C GLN A 194 -2.01 -32.87 4.61
N ARG A 195 -1.37 -31.71 4.46
CA ARG A 195 -1.66 -30.54 5.29
C ARG A 195 -2.94 -29.85 4.81
N SER A 196 -3.63 -29.13 5.70
CA SER A 196 -4.70 -28.25 5.28
C SER A 196 -4.17 -27.16 4.34
N LEU A 197 -5.03 -26.55 3.52
CA LEU A 197 -4.63 -25.46 2.64
C LEU A 197 -3.97 -24.29 3.40
N ALA A 198 -4.43 -24.02 4.61
CA ALA A 198 -3.88 -22.97 5.47
C ALA A 198 -2.45 -23.28 5.96
N GLU A 199 -2.10 -24.56 6.04
CA GLU A 199 -0.81 -25.07 6.54
C GLU A 199 0.04 -25.73 5.44
N GLY A 200 -0.42 -25.71 4.21
CA GLY A 200 0.30 -26.27 3.05
C GLY A 200 1.73 -25.72 2.97
N ILE A 201 1.86 -24.40 3.17
CA ILE A 201 3.13 -23.72 3.49
C ILE A 201 2.96 -23.08 4.87
N LYS A 202 3.88 -23.33 5.77
CA LYS A 202 3.89 -22.72 7.12
C LYS A 202 4.56 -21.35 7.08
N GLY A 203 4.22 -20.48 8.04
CA GLY A 203 4.84 -19.15 8.15
C GLY A 203 6.38 -19.22 8.24
N GLU A 204 6.92 -20.16 9.00
CA GLU A 204 8.37 -20.37 9.12
C GLU A 204 9.04 -21.02 7.88
N GLU A 205 8.26 -21.43 6.88
CA GLU A 205 8.75 -21.96 5.61
C GLU A 205 8.82 -20.84 4.51
N LEU A 206 8.31 -19.63 4.78
CA LEU A 206 8.38 -18.48 3.89
C LEU A 206 9.78 -17.83 3.91
N ASN A 207 10.80 -18.60 3.54
CA ASN A 207 12.19 -18.13 3.50
C ASN A 207 12.57 -17.75 2.07
N ILE A 208 13.15 -16.57 1.91
CA ILE A 208 13.50 -16.00 0.62
C ILE A 208 14.87 -16.46 0.17
N LEU A 209 14.97 -17.03 -1.02
CA LEU A 209 16.25 -17.38 -1.65
C LEU A 209 17.01 -16.12 -2.05
N ILE A 210 18.27 -15.98 -1.59
CA ILE A 210 19.09 -14.78 -1.85
C ILE A 210 20.45 -15.06 -2.45
N GLY A 211 20.90 -16.31 -2.52
CA GLY A 211 22.17 -16.66 -3.15
C GLY A 211 22.60 -18.11 -2.93
N SER A 212 23.53 -18.58 -3.76
CA SER A 212 24.10 -19.94 -3.71
C SER A 212 25.58 -20.00 -4.07
N ILE A 213 26.24 -18.87 -4.35
CA ILE A 213 27.67 -18.83 -4.69
C ILE A 213 28.46 -18.46 -3.44
N PRO A 214 29.39 -19.30 -2.98
CA PRO A 214 30.18 -19.05 -1.80
C PRO A 214 31.25 -17.96 -2.05
N TYR A 215 31.69 -17.31 -1.00
CA TYR A 215 32.92 -16.53 -0.99
C TYR A 215 34.09 -17.48 -1.31
N PRO A 216 35.02 -17.11 -2.23
CA PRO A 216 36.00 -18.05 -2.82
C PRO A 216 37.20 -18.35 -1.90
N GLU A 217 36.94 -18.72 -0.65
CA GLU A 217 37.98 -19.08 0.34
C GLU A 217 37.55 -20.33 1.11
N LYS A 218 38.49 -21.27 1.29
CA LYS A 218 38.21 -22.52 2.01
C LYS A 218 38.25 -22.33 3.53
N GLY A 219 37.44 -23.09 4.24
CA GLY A 219 37.43 -23.12 5.71
C GLY A 219 36.60 -22.01 6.37
N LEU A 220 35.91 -21.20 5.59
CA LEU A 220 34.97 -20.21 6.14
C LEU A 220 33.70 -20.88 6.63
N LYS A 221 33.13 -20.31 7.71
CA LYS A 221 31.78 -20.65 8.15
C LYS A 221 30.78 -19.82 7.35
N ASP A 222 29.72 -20.46 6.86
CA ASP A 222 28.63 -19.80 6.12
C ASP A 222 29.15 -18.94 4.91
N PRO A 223 29.92 -19.52 3.96
CA PRO A 223 30.59 -18.75 2.90
C PRO A 223 29.63 -18.12 1.89
N VAL A 224 28.45 -18.69 1.66
CA VAL A 224 27.41 -18.10 0.80
C VAL A 224 26.78 -16.88 1.44
N LYS A 225 26.46 -16.97 2.74
CA LYS A 225 26.01 -15.84 3.54
C LYS A 225 27.04 -14.69 3.48
N LEU A 226 28.31 -15.01 3.66
CA LEU A 226 29.39 -14.02 3.59
C LEU A 226 29.43 -13.32 2.22
N LYS A 227 29.28 -14.08 1.14
CA LYS A 227 29.24 -13.51 -0.22
C LYS A 227 28.05 -12.57 -0.43
N VAL A 228 26.87 -12.93 0.05
CA VAL A 228 25.71 -12.05 0.00
C VAL A 228 25.92 -10.77 0.82
N LEU A 229 26.45 -10.89 2.03
CA LEU A 229 26.78 -9.72 2.87
C LEU A 229 27.83 -8.83 2.21
N GLN A 230 28.81 -9.39 1.51
CA GLN A 230 29.78 -8.61 0.72
C GLN A 230 29.07 -7.79 -0.36
N ILE A 231 28.20 -8.41 -1.16
CA ILE A 231 27.43 -7.72 -2.22
C ILE A 231 26.59 -6.57 -1.66
N LEU A 232 25.91 -6.81 -0.53
CA LEU A 232 25.12 -5.78 0.13
C LEU A 232 25.99 -4.66 0.69
N ASN A 233 27.18 -4.97 1.21
CA ASN A 233 28.12 -3.99 1.67
C ASN A 233 28.68 -3.13 0.52
N GLU A 234 29.09 -3.75 -0.59
CA GLU A 234 29.60 -3.07 -1.78
C GLU A 234 28.55 -2.13 -2.40
N LYS A 235 27.26 -2.58 -2.47
CA LYS A 235 26.20 -1.80 -3.10
C LYS A 235 25.63 -0.71 -2.17
N TYR A 236 25.43 -1.01 -0.90
CA TYR A 236 24.71 -0.14 0.05
C TYR A 236 25.54 0.32 1.24
N GLY A 237 26.76 -0.18 1.42
CA GLY A 237 27.64 0.14 2.54
C GLY A 237 27.06 -0.31 3.88
N ILE A 238 26.27 -1.39 3.92
CA ILE A 238 25.66 -1.94 5.14
C ILE A 238 26.41 -3.16 5.63
N VAL A 239 26.30 -3.43 6.91
CA VAL A 239 26.78 -4.64 7.57
C VAL A 239 25.62 -5.39 8.22
N GLU A 240 25.81 -6.65 8.60
CA GLU A 240 24.73 -7.48 9.17
C GLU A 240 24.05 -6.82 10.37
N ALA A 241 24.77 -6.09 11.21
CA ALA A 241 24.19 -5.38 12.35
C ALA A 241 23.21 -4.25 11.98
N ASP A 242 23.26 -3.75 10.75
CA ASP A 242 22.35 -2.68 10.30
C ASP A 242 20.93 -3.19 10.07
N PHE A 243 20.73 -4.49 9.85
CA PHE A 243 19.40 -5.08 9.75
C PHE A 243 18.54 -4.89 11.01
N TYR A 244 19.15 -4.73 12.20
CA TYR A 244 18.42 -4.41 13.43
C TYR A 244 17.70 -3.04 13.39
N ARG A 245 18.12 -2.16 12.49
CA ARG A 245 17.57 -0.83 12.31
C ARG A 245 16.93 -0.68 10.93
N ALA A 246 16.51 -1.78 10.34
CA ALA A 246 15.90 -1.82 9.04
C ALA A 246 14.40 -2.07 9.14
N GLU A 247 13.66 -1.46 8.25
CA GLU A 247 12.31 -1.86 7.85
C GLU A 247 12.42 -2.34 6.42
N LEU A 248 12.44 -3.65 6.21
CA LEU A 248 12.61 -4.29 4.92
C LEU A 248 11.46 -5.25 4.66
N GLU A 249 10.83 -5.06 3.55
CA GLU A 249 9.59 -5.69 3.14
C GLU A 249 9.76 -6.43 1.82
N ILE A 250 9.28 -7.64 1.75
CA ILE A 250 9.19 -8.45 0.53
C ILE A 250 7.76 -8.37 0.03
N VAL A 251 7.61 -7.98 -1.22
CA VAL A 251 6.32 -7.85 -1.91
C VAL A 251 6.37 -8.52 -3.29
N ALA A 252 5.22 -8.71 -3.93
CA ALA A 252 5.18 -9.23 -5.30
C ALA A 252 5.84 -8.24 -6.27
N ALA A 253 6.81 -8.72 -7.05
CA ALA A 253 7.56 -7.92 -8.02
C ALA A 253 6.74 -7.61 -9.27
N GLY A 254 7.10 -6.52 -9.91
CA GLY A 254 6.59 -6.09 -11.20
C GLY A 254 5.44 -5.10 -11.15
N PRO A 255 5.19 -4.39 -12.26
CA PRO A 255 4.23 -3.31 -12.33
C PRO A 255 2.78 -3.81 -12.33
N ALA A 256 1.86 -2.91 -12.01
CA ALA A 256 0.44 -3.11 -12.26
C ALA A 256 0.18 -3.31 -13.76
N ARG A 257 -0.71 -4.24 -14.11
CA ARG A 257 -1.00 -4.61 -15.51
C ARG A 257 -2.49 -4.74 -15.76
N ASP A 258 -2.88 -4.47 -16.99
CA ASP A 258 -4.22 -4.79 -17.47
C ASP A 258 -4.45 -6.29 -17.54
N VAL A 259 -5.68 -6.70 -17.26
CA VAL A 259 -6.15 -8.09 -17.33
C VAL A 259 -7.33 -8.18 -18.28
N GLY A 260 -7.37 -9.25 -19.06
CA GLY A 260 -8.39 -9.52 -20.07
C GLY A 260 -8.05 -8.90 -21.44
N PHE A 261 -8.73 -9.38 -22.47
CA PHE A 261 -8.52 -8.88 -23.83
C PHE A 261 -9.00 -7.44 -24.02
N ASP A 262 -10.01 -7.05 -23.27
CA ASP A 262 -10.58 -5.71 -23.24
C ASP A 262 -9.85 -4.77 -22.26
N ARG A 263 -8.88 -5.29 -21.48
CA ARG A 263 -8.11 -4.54 -20.50
C ARG A 263 -8.95 -3.87 -19.39
N SER A 264 -10.13 -4.44 -19.10
CA SER A 264 -11.10 -3.84 -18.17
C SER A 264 -10.79 -4.08 -16.68
N LEU A 265 -9.78 -4.87 -16.38
CA LEU A 265 -9.36 -5.18 -15.02
C LEU A 265 -7.86 -4.84 -14.84
N ILE A 266 -7.47 -4.59 -13.59
CA ILE A 266 -6.08 -4.31 -13.21
C ILE A 266 -5.59 -5.40 -12.26
N ALA A 267 -4.44 -6.01 -12.57
CA ALA A 267 -3.72 -6.87 -11.66
C ALA A 267 -2.55 -6.12 -11.02
N SER A 268 -2.51 -6.11 -9.70
CA SER A 268 -1.40 -5.57 -8.91
C SER A 268 -1.40 -6.20 -7.52
N ALA A 269 -0.29 -6.12 -6.81
CA ALA A 269 -0.28 -6.27 -5.37
C ALA A 269 -0.98 -5.06 -4.70
N ALA A 270 -1.48 -5.28 -3.48
CA ALA A 270 -1.94 -4.21 -2.59
C ALA A 270 -3.11 -3.35 -3.13
N HIS A 271 -4.05 -3.93 -3.87
CA HIS A 271 -5.31 -3.26 -4.18
C HIS A 271 -6.09 -2.92 -2.90
N ASP A 272 -6.04 -3.78 -1.90
CA ASP A 272 -6.52 -3.53 -0.57
C ASP A 272 -5.43 -2.81 0.24
N ASP A 273 -5.60 -1.52 0.66
CA ASP A 273 -6.78 -0.70 0.31
C ASP A 273 -6.42 0.48 -0.62
N ARG A 274 -5.41 0.34 -1.45
CA ARG A 274 -5.02 1.41 -2.41
C ARG A 274 -6.08 1.74 -3.43
N VAL A 275 -7.04 0.83 -3.63
CA VAL A 275 -8.23 1.09 -4.46
C VAL A 275 -9.15 2.16 -3.85
N CYS A 276 -9.13 2.35 -2.53
CA CYS A 276 -9.79 3.46 -1.84
C CYS A 276 -8.84 4.64 -1.60
N ALA A 277 -7.58 4.35 -1.23
CA ALA A 277 -6.60 5.39 -0.90
C ALA A 277 -6.28 6.32 -2.09
N TYR A 278 -6.10 5.76 -3.29
CA TYR A 278 -5.82 6.56 -4.48
C TYR A 278 -7.01 7.45 -4.89
N PRO A 279 -8.25 6.96 -4.99
CA PRO A 279 -9.40 7.83 -5.25
C PRO A 279 -9.64 8.89 -4.17
N ALA A 280 -9.41 8.55 -2.88
CA ALA A 280 -9.48 9.54 -1.79
C ALA A 280 -8.46 10.67 -1.97
N LEU A 281 -7.20 10.33 -2.27
CA LEU A 281 -6.15 11.29 -2.59
C LEU A 281 -6.49 12.13 -3.83
N ARG A 282 -7.02 11.50 -4.89
CA ARG A 282 -7.44 12.21 -6.10
C ARG A 282 -8.58 13.17 -5.83
N ALA A 283 -9.59 12.76 -5.05
CA ALA A 283 -10.69 13.61 -4.66
C ALA A 283 -10.20 14.86 -3.90
N GLU A 284 -9.22 14.69 -3.00
CA GLU A 284 -8.59 15.81 -2.29
C GLU A 284 -7.85 16.74 -3.25
N LEU A 285 -7.04 16.19 -4.16
CA LEU A 285 -6.26 16.95 -5.14
C LEU A 285 -7.16 17.72 -6.15
N ASP A 286 -8.28 17.14 -6.53
CA ASP A 286 -9.23 17.73 -7.48
C ASP A 286 -10.18 18.75 -6.80
N THR A 287 -10.17 18.83 -5.47
CA THR A 287 -10.93 19.81 -4.70
C THR A 287 -10.24 21.18 -4.75
N LEU A 288 -10.88 22.17 -5.40
CA LEU A 288 -10.28 23.49 -5.60
C LEU A 288 -10.85 24.56 -4.67
N HIS A 289 -12.15 24.59 -4.47
CA HIS A 289 -12.84 25.62 -3.70
C HIS A 289 -14.00 24.98 -2.90
N PRO A 290 -13.71 24.19 -1.86
CA PRO A 290 -14.74 23.50 -1.11
C PRO A 290 -15.55 24.49 -0.23
N THR A 291 -16.82 24.17 -0.03
CA THR A 291 -17.63 24.86 0.98
C THR A 291 -17.15 24.44 2.38
N TYR A 292 -17.03 23.14 2.61
CA TYR A 292 -16.53 22.61 3.89
C TYR A 292 -15.07 22.20 3.74
N THR A 293 -14.28 22.42 4.79
CA THR A 293 -12.89 21.95 4.84
C THR A 293 -12.85 20.43 4.64
N THR A 294 -12.02 19.97 3.70
CA THR A 294 -11.77 18.54 3.47
C THR A 294 -10.59 18.06 4.29
N VAL A 295 -10.65 16.83 4.75
CA VAL A 295 -9.56 16.15 5.44
C VAL A 295 -9.45 14.72 4.91
N THR A 296 -8.40 14.44 4.18
CA THR A 296 -8.11 13.11 3.64
C THR A 296 -7.00 12.46 4.43
N ILE A 297 -7.26 11.28 4.99
CA ILE A 297 -6.37 10.53 5.88
C ILE A 297 -5.95 9.25 5.19
N LEU A 298 -4.65 9.12 4.90
CA LEU A 298 -4.05 7.88 4.43
C LEU A 298 -3.24 7.29 5.59
N THR A 299 -3.73 6.21 6.18
CA THR A 299 -3.22 5.64 7.43
C THR A 299 -2.46 4.33 7.22
N ASP A 300 -1.60 3.98 8.18
CA ASP A 300 -0.85 2.74 8.26
C ASP A 300 -1.50 1.77 9.28
N LYS A 301 -1.09 0.50 9.26
CA LYS A 301 -1.36 -0.51 10.29
C LYS A 301 -2.80 -1.07 10.36
N GLU A 302 -3.63 -0.82 9.35
CA GLU A 302 -4.98 -1.39 9.33
C GLU A 302 -4.92 -2.92 9.38
N GLU A 303 -4.05 -3.52 8.58
CA GLU A 303 -3.86 -4.97 8.41
C GLU A 303 -3.50 -5.72 9.72
N ILE A 304 -3.10 -5.00 10.75
CA ILE A 304 -2.76 -5.55 12.07
C ILE A 304 -3.58 -4.91 13.21
N GLY A 305 -4.73 -4.30 12.87
CA GLY A 305 -5.69 -3.74 13.84
C GLY A 305 -5.46 -2.28 14.19
N SER A 306 -4.85 -1.48 13.31
CA SER A 306 -4.65 -0.03 13.44
C SER A 306 -3.84 0.41 14.65
N VAL A 307 -3.06 -0.49 15.27
CA VAL A 307 -2.27 -0.21 16.48
C VAL A 307 -0.89 0.36 16.13
N GLY A 308 -0.31 1.14 17.05
CA GLY A 308 0.99 1.79 16.87
C GLY A 308 0.87 3.26 16.48
N ASN A 309 2.00 3.97 16.47
CA ASN A 309 2.06 5.43 16.34
C ASN A 309 1.77 6.00 14.94
N THR A 310 1.54 5.17 13.96
CA THR A 310 1.15 5.52 12.58
C THR A 310 -0.22 4.96 12.19
N GLY A 311 -0.77 4.06 13.03
CA GLY A 311 -2.12 3.52 12.88
C GLY A 311 -3.20 4.47 13.39
N LEU A 312 -4.43 4.26 12.93
CA LEU A 312 -5.56 5.16 13.22
C LEU A 312 -5.95 5.19 14.70
N HIS A 313 -5.63 4.15 15.49
CA HIS A 313 -5.86 4.13 16.94
C HIS A 313 -4.89 5.00 17.74
N SER A 314 -3.86 5.58 17.13
CA SER A 314 -3.01 6.57 17.78
C SER A 314 -3.63 7.97 17.74
N ASP A 315 -3.14 8.86 18.58
CA ASP A 315 -3.71 10.20 18.73
C ASP A 315 -3.36 11.18 17.60
N TYR A 316 -2.57 10.81 16.58
CA TYR A 316 -2.08 11.77 15.59
C TYR A 316 -3.21 12.43 14.77
N VAL A 317 -4.25 11.67 14.41
CA VAL A 317 -5.41 12.22 13.70
C VAL A 317 -6.20 13.15 14.62
N ARG A 318 -6.44 12.73 15.88
CA ARG A 318 -7.12 13.53 16.87
C ARG A 318 -6.38 14.84 17.12
N HIS A 319 -5.06 14.79 17.33
CA HIS A 319 -4.26 16.00 17.52
C HIS A 319 -4.29 16.93 16.31
N TYR A 320 -4.22 16.37 15.10
CA TYR A 320 -4.34 17.16 13.87
C TYR A 320 -5.67 17.92 13.83
N LEU A 321 -6.79 17.24 14.08
CA LEU A 321 -8.13 17.83 14.08
C LEU A 321 -8.33 18.83 15.25
N GLU A 322 -7.75 18.55 16.42
CA GLU A 322 -7.74 19.49 17.56
C GLU A 322 -7.00 20.78 17.19
N TYR A 323 -5.82 20.70 16.56
CA TYR A 323 -5.10 21.89 16.08
C TYR A 323 -5.88 22.68 15.02
N LEU A 324 -6.58 22.00 14.09
CA LEU A 324 -7.45 22.70 13.14
C LEU A 324 -8.54 23.51 13.86
N ALA A 325 -9.22 22.91 14.84
CA ALA A 325 -10.27 23.56 15.61
C ALA A 325 -9.72 24.72 16.46
N GLU A 326 -8.60 24.52 17.17
CA GLU A 326 -7.95 25.53 17.98
C GLU A 326 -7.52 26.74 17.15
N ASN A 327 -6.89 26.54 16.00
CA ASN A 327 -6.44 27.61 15.11
C ASN A 327 -7.60 28.43 14.53
N ALA A 328 -8.76 27.80 14.34
CA ALA A 328 -9.97 28.47 13.90
C ALA A 328 -10.78 29.11 15.07
N GLY A 329 -10.39 28.88 16.32
CA GLY A 329 -11.11 29.36 17.50
C GLY A 329 -12.46 28.70 17.75
N VAL A 330 -12.64 27.44 17.26
CA VAL A 330 -13.87 26.66 17.40
C VAL A 330 -13.68 25.48 18.36
N SER A 331 -14.77 24.95 18.89
CA SER A 331 -14.72 23.72 19.69
C SER A 331 -14.48 22.50 18.81
N TYR A 332 -13.49 21.68 19.16
CA TYR A 332 -13.26 20.38 18.53
C TYR A 332 -14.53 19.50 18.52
N LYS A 333 -15.34 19.54 19.61
CA LYS A 333 -16.57 18.75 19.67
C LYS A 333 -17.62 19.27 18.69
N ASP A 334 -17.77 20.59 18.55
CA ASP A 334 -18.73 21.16 17.60
C ASP A 334 -18.33 20.85 16.16
N MET A 335 -17.05 20.96 15.84
CA MET A 335 -16.52 20.56 14.54
C MET A 335 -16.84 19.10 14.22
N LEU A 336 -16.60 18.17 15.15
CA LEU A 336 -16.86 16.75 14.93
C LEU A 336 -18.34 16.38 14.89
N GLN A 337 -19.18 17.10 15.62
CA GLN A 337 -20.63 16.84 15.64
C GLN A 337 -21.26 17.00 14.26
N HIS A 338 -20.70 17.85 13.41
CA HIS A 338 -21.19 18.13 12.07
C HIS A 338 -20.28 17.55 10.96
N ALA A 339 -19.23 16.78 11.33
CA ALA A 339 -18.36 16.13 10.36
C ALA A 339 -19.09 14.98 9.64
N LEU A 340 -18.80 14.83 8.36
CA LEU A 340 -19.28 13.74 7.50
C LEU A 340 -18.11 13.03 6.86
#